data_70dff3eb7f6a762d3137cacb84a0c09a
#
_entry.id   70dff3eb7f6a762d3137cacb84a0c09a
#
_cell.length_a   1.000
_cell.length_b   1.000
_cell.length_c   1.000
_cell.angle_alpha   90.00
_cell.angle_beta   90.00
_cell.angle_gamma   90.00
#
_symmetry.space_group_name_H-M   'P 1'
#
loop_
_entity.id
_entity.type
_entity.pdbx_description
1 polymer ?
#
loop_
_entity_poly.entity_id
_entity_poly.type
_entity_poly.pdbx_seq_one_letter_code
_entity_poly.pdbx_strand_id
1 'polypeptide(L)'
;MFAFFRRQDWWKGFVVLGIFAALVVASMVLFNPRLTRYVESDAFREELEKQTAKGLHFPAGHFAPIRRTGFLSAASERFQAREGQKALKALDARRITAHFNPLGVFLRRWELDALHIDGGEVGIQVYDPKPEPSPSKPWYHLFLPNRVYLRRVWSEPADVTWQFRNEKGGFFGTRLLITPHGRDFEYQATGGTMKGALMPDLPLRHTHLLITRTLLTLYTLDLAPGVEGGGFIHGEGTAGTREDKSIDFKVRFGKIPLREWLPASWRDQASGLAAGDVHWHGQSPKLERSQIEGSFKVDGGRVRQLPFLEKLASITGRKSIASLELNECSAELVWKSPRLEIKKIAVEDKGKFRIEGALSIRDKSLEGALQLGLAREYLEWLPHAEEVFPKERAGYLWTTVHLSGTIDKPEQDLSPRIVEALKESPGAFLGLIFRQLGDWLKDAFGE
;
A
#
# COMPACT_ATOMS: atom_id res chain seq x y z
N MET A 1 -27.10 -12.53 -56.81
CA MET A 1 -25.83 -13.05 -57.37
C MET A 1 -25.28 -14.16 -56.46
N PHE A 2 -26.14 -15.16 -56.15
CA PHE A 2 -25.81 -16.33 -55.35
C PHE A 2 -26.48 -17.59 -55.92
N ALA A 3 -26.00 -18.01 -57.09
CA ALA A 3 -26.43 -19.24 -57.68
C ALA A 3 -25.37 -19.73 -58.68
N PHE A 4 -24.31 -20.39 -58.16
CA PHE A 4 -23.42 -21.24 -58.93
C PHE A 4 -22.41 -21.97 -58.04
N PHE A 5 -22.92 -22.79 -57.07
CA PHE A 5 -22.10 -23.87 -56.56
C PHE A 5 -22.87 -25.19 -56.79
N ARG A 6 -22.68 -25.75 -57.99
CA ARG A 6 -23.16 -27.08 -58.36
C ARG A 6 -22.46 -28.12 -57.42
N ARG A 7 -23.23 -28.99 -56.85
CA ARG A 7 -22.90 -30.03 -55.86
C ARG A 7 -21.73 -30.94 -56.26
N GLN A 8 -21.22 -30.82 -57.49
CA GLN A 8 -20.18 -31.68 -58.12
C GLN A 8 -18.78 -31.14 -57.99
N ASP A 9 -18.56 -29.90 -57.54
CA ASP A 9 -17.23 -29.30 -57.46
C ASP A 9 -16.67 -29.12 -56.04
N TRP A 10 -17.39 -29.58 -55.02
CA TRP A 10 -16.93 -29.53 -53.65
C TRP A 10 -15.63 -30.29 -53.42
N TRP A 11 -15.44 -31.45 -54.06
CA TRP A 11 -14.20 -32.21 -53.97
C TRP A 11 -12.98 -31.47 -54.51
N LYS A 12 -13.16 -30.64 -55.55
CA LYS A 12 -12.10 -29.77 -56.08
C LYS A 12 -11.67 -28.72 -55.06
N GLY A 13 -12.65 -28.14 -54.30
CA GLY A 13 -12.39 -27.25 -53.18
C GLY A 13 -11.58 -27.93 -52.08
N PHE A 14 -11.91 -29.19 -51.71
CA PHE A 14 -11.17 -29.97 -50.74
C PHE A 14 -9.76 -30.34 -51.23
N VAL A 15 -9.60 -30.67 -52.52
CA VAL A 15 -8.28 -30.91 -53.12
C VAL A 15 -7.41 -29.67 -53.12
N VAL A 16 -7.95 -28.51 -53.49
CA VAL A 16 -7.23 -27.23 -53.44
C VAL A 16 -6.87 -26.87 -51.97
N LEU A 17 -7.78 -27.04 -51.04
CA LEU A 17 -7.53 -26.84 -49.60
C LEU A 17 -6.45 -27.83 -49.09
N GLY A 18 -6.51 -29.08 -49.50
CA GLY A 18 -5.51 -30.10 -49.17
C GLY A 18 -4.12 -29.80 -49.74
N ILE A 19 -4.04 -29.37 -50.99
CA ILE A 19 -2.79 -28.92 -51.61
C ILE A 19 -2.26 -27.69 -50.91
N PHE A 20 -3.11 -26.72 -50.60
CA PHE A 20 -2.70 -25.52 -49.86
C PHE A 20 -2.20 -25.89 -48.46
N ALA A 21 -2.92 -26.75 -47.74
CA ALA A 21 -2.48 -27.24 -46.45
C ALA A 21 -1.15 -28.01 -46.53
N ALA A 22 -0.99 -28.86 -47.53
CA ALA A 22 0.29 -29.58 -47.79
C ALA A 22 1.45 -28.65 -48.13
N LEU A 23 1.21 -27.58 -48.92
CA LEU A 23 2.21 -26.56 -49.22
C LEU A 23 2.57 -25.73 -47.98
N VAL A 24 1.60 -25.41 -47.15
CA VAL A 24 1.86 -24.74 -45.86
C VAL A 24 2.69 -25.63 -44.94
N VAL A 25 2.33 -26.93 -44.81
CA VAL A 25 3.13 -27.90 -44.01
C VAL A 25 4.52 -28.10 -44.58
N ALA A 26 4.65 -28.28 -45.88
CA ALA A 26 5.97 -28.42 -46.54
C ALA A 26 6.82 -27.16 -46.37
N SER A 27 6.23 -25.99 -46.51
CA SER A 27 6.86 -24.69 -46.22
C SER A 27 7.31 -24.62 -44.76
N MET A 28 6.45 -25.00 -43.81
CA MET A 28 6.80 -25.06 -42.39
C MET A 28 7.99 -25.99 -42.12
N VAL A 29 8.02 -27.19 -42.73
CA VAL A 29 9.11 -28.13 -42.53
C VAL A 29 10.42 -27.63 -43.13
N LEU A 30 10.40 -27.03 -44.34
CA LEU A 30 11.57 -26.51 -45.00
C LEU A 30 12.17 -25.26 -44.34
N PHE A 31 11.32 -24.38 -43.82
CA PHE A 31 11.77 -23.16 -43.14
C PHE A 31 12.09 -23.35 -41.66
N ASN A 32 11.64 -24.44 -41.07
CA ASN A 32 11.84 -24.73 -39.64
C ASN A 32 13.31 -24.68 -39.19
N PRO A 33 14.28 -25.35 -39.86
CA PRO A 33 15.68 -25.31 -39.44
C PRO A 33 16.33 -23.92 -39.60
N ARG A 34 15.94 -23.16 -40.63
CA ARG A 34 16.45 -21.81 -40.86
C ARG A 34 15.91 -20.84 -39.82
N LEU A 35 14.63 -20.97 -39.47
CA LEU A 35 14.01 -20.17 -38.44
C LEU A 35 14.61 -20.46 -37.05
N THR A 36 14.90 -21.73 -36.74
CA THR A 36 15.57 -22.10 -35.49
C THR A 36 16.94 -21.45 -35.39
N ARG A 37 17.78 -21.59 -36.43
CA ARG A 37 19.11 -20.98 -36.47
C ARG A 37 19.05 -19.44 -36.33
N TYR A 38 18.04 -18.80 -36.91
CA TYR A 38 17.86 -17.36 -36.80
C TYR A 38 17.47 -16.97 -35.39
N VAL A 39 16.45 -17.60 -34.78
CA VAL A 39 15.94 -17.27 -33.44
C VAL A 39 17.02 -17.56 -32.37
N GLU A 40 17.84 -18.58 -32.54
CA GLU A 40 18.92 -18.97 -31.62
C GLU A 40 20.23 -18.22 -31.88
N SER A 41 20.30 -17.36 -32.91
CA SER A 41 21.49 -16.59 -33.24
C SER A 41 21.74 -15.44 -32.29
N ASP A 42 23.00 -15.09 -32.07
CA ASP A 42 23.42 -13.92 -31.31
C ASP A 42 22.89 -12.63 -31.92
N ALA A 43 22.86 -12.53 -33.25
CA ALA A 43 22.33 -11.37 -33.95
C ALA A 43 20.85 -11.11 -33.62
N PHE A 44 20.02 -12.14 -33.54
CA PHE A 44 18.63 -12.01 -33.13
C PHE A 44 18.51 -11.59 -31.66
N ARG A 45 19.34 -12.20 -30.80
CA ARG A 45 19.37 -11.88 -29.39
C ARG A 45 19.74 -10.40 -29.15
N GLU A 46 20.81 -9.92 -29.76
CA GLU A 46 21.29 -8.55 -29.68
C GLU A 46 20.23 -7.54 -30.14
N GLU A 47 19.54 -7.81 -31.24
CA GLU A 47 18.47 -6.93 -31.74
C GLU A 47 17.28 -6.97 -30.79
N LEU A 48 16.90 -8.12 -30.24
CA LEU A 48 15.83 -8.24 -29.24
C LEU A 48 16.19 -7.51 -27.96
N GLU A 49 17.42 -7.61 -27.46
CA GLU A 49 17.94 -6.86 -26.30
C GLU A 49 17.79 -5.37 -26.52
N LYS A 50 18.26 -4.87 -27.66
CA LYS A 50 18.18 -3.46 -28.03
C LYS A 50 16.73 -2.96 -28.11
N GLN A 51 15.84 -3.71 -28.74
CA GLN A 51 14.43 -3.32 -28.88
C GLN A 51 13.69 -3.37 -27.55
N THR A 52 13.97 -4.38 -26.72
CA THR A 52 13.37 -4.53 -25.40
C THR A 52 13.85 -3.44 -24.45
N ALA A 53 15.16 -3.19 -24.38
CA ALA A 53 15.73 -2.12 -23.58
C ALA A 53 15.15 -0.76 -23.97
N LYS A 54 15.10 -0.46 -25.27
CA LYS A 54 14.50 0.78 -25.79
C LYS A 54 13.01 0.90 -25.46
N GLY A 55 12.25 -0.18 -25.62
CA GLY A 55 10.81 -0.22 -25.34
C GLY A 55 10.49 0.02 -23.86
N LEU A 56 11.34 -0.49 -22.98
CA LEU A 56 11.21 -0.35 -21.52
C LEU A 56 11.98 0.83 -20.95
N HIS A 57 12.67 1.61 -21.80
CA HIS A 57 13.46 2.79 -21.42
C HIS A 57 14.66 2.47 -20.51
N PHE A 58 15.32 1.35 -20.76
CA PHE A 58 16.62 1.02 -20.18
C PHE A 58 17.76 1.42 -21.11
N PRO A 59 18.93 1.79 -20.59
CA PRO A 59 20.12 2.04 -21.40
C PRO A 59 20.61 0.75 -22.07
N ALA A 60 20.51 -0.39 -21.39
CA ALA A 60 20.85 -1.71 -21.89
C ALA A 60 20.01 -2.80 -21.20
N GLY A 61 19.85 -3.92 -21.88
CA GLY A 61 19.23 -5.12 -21.31
C GLY A 61 19.86 -6.36 -21.94
N HIS A 62 19.96 -7.45 -21.18
CA HIS A 62 20.65 -8.67 -21.61
C HIS A 62 19.76 -9.88 -21.44
N PHE A 63 19.59 -10.65 -22.52
CA PHE A 63 18.96 -11.96 -22.50
C PHE A 63 20.02 -13.07 -22.34
N ALA A 64 19.72 -14.07 -21.54
CA ALA A 64 20.39 -15.34 -21.64
C ALA A 64 20.13 -15.97 -23.05
N PRO A 65 20.90 -16.94 -23.51
CA PRO A 65 20.70 -17.58 -24.82
C PRO A 65 19.23 -17.94 -25.04
N ILE A 66 18.74 -17.56 -26.22
CA ILE A 66 17.35 -17.84 -26.61
C ILE A 66 17.32 -19.23 -27.26
N ARG A 67 16.36 -20.05 -26.86
CA ARG A 67 16.11 -21.37 -27.41
C ARG A 67 14.71 -21.46 -27.97
N ARG A 68 14.56 -22.05 -29.12
CA ARG A 68 13.26 -22.32 -29.69
C ARG A 68 12.66 -23.57 -29.05
N THR A 69 11.50 -23.43 -28.40
CA THR A 69 10.82 -24.51 -27.67
C THR A 69 9.65 -25.12 -28.44
N GLY A 70 9.24 -24.50 -29.55
CA GLY A 70 8.16 -24.98 -30.42
C GLY A 70 8.10 -24.22 -31.72
N PHE A 71 7.10 -24.51 -32.55
CA PHE A 71 6.96 -23.84 -33.85
C PHE A 71 6.81 -22.32 -33.73
N LEU A 72 5.99 -21.87 -32.75
CA LEU A 72 5.72 -20.47 -32.48
C LEU A 72 6.11 -20.08 -31.05
N SER A 73 7.04 -20.76 -30.42
CA SER A 73 7.48 -20.48 -29.08
C SER A 73 8.97 -20.47 -28.93
N ALA A 74 9.46 -19.57 -28.08
CA ALA A 74 10.84 -19.45 -27.69
C ALA A 74 10.97 -19.22 -26.20
N ALA A 75 12.10 -19.63 -25.62
CA ALA A 75 12.39 -19.43 -24.21
C ALA A 75 13.80 -18.87 -24.02
N SER A 76 13.96 -18.13 -22.91
CA SER A 76 15.24 -17.68 -22.40
C SER A 76 15.25 -17.84 -20.87
N GLU A 77 16.39 -18.24 -20.33
CA GLU A 77 16.53 -18.46 -18.89
C GLU A 77 16.45 -17.16 -18.09
N ARG A 78 16.81 -16.02 -18.70
CA ARG A 78 16.84 -14.75 -17.98
C ARG A 78 16.86 -13.54 -18.91
N PHE A 79 16.22 -12.46 -18.46
CA PHE A 79 16.43 -11.11 -18.96
C PHE A 79 16.74 -10.18 -17.80
N GLN A 80 17.78 -9.39 -17.92
CA GLN A 80 18.17 -8.40 -16.91
C GLN A 80 18.35 -7.03 -17.54
N ALA A 81 17.79 -6.00 -16.86
CA ALA A 81 18.03 -4.60 -17.19
C ALA A 81 18.10 -3.78 -15.90
N ARG A 82 18.98 -2.81 -15.85
CA ARG A 82 19.21 -1.93 -14.70
C ARG A 82 19.32 -0.48 -15.15
N GLU A 83 19.27 0.43 -14.19
CA GLU A 83 19.43 1.88 -14.43
C GLU A 83 18.39 2.45 -15.40
N GLY A 84 17.15 2.02 -15.25
CA GLY A 84 16.05 2.52 -16.08
C GLY A 84 15.84 4.02 -15.94
N GLN A 85 15.58 4.67 -17.04
CA GLN A 85 15.50 6.14 -17.14
C GLN A 85 14.11 6.69 -16.80
N LYS A 86 13.10 5.83 -16.68
CA LYS A 86 11.70 6.21 -16.38
C LYS A 86 11.17 5.48 -15.15
N ALA A 87 9.91 5.16 -15.14
CA ALA A 87 9.24 4.51 -14.00
C ALA A 87 9.86 3.16 -13.58
N LEU A 88 10.45 2.41 -14.53
CA LEU A 88 11.15 1.17 -14.23
C LEU A 88 12.60 1.49 -13.87
N LYS A 89 13.03 1.07 -12.67
CA LYS A 89 14.42 1.21 -12.20
C LYS A 89 15.25 0.00 -12.56
N ALA A 90 14.70 -1.18 -12.40
CA ALA A 90 15.35 -2.45 -12.67
C ALA A 90 14.30 -3.49 -13.08
N LEU A 91 14.73 -4.47 -13.87
CA LEU A 91 13.93 -5.63 -14.25
C LEU A 91 14.83 -6.86 -14.30
N ASP A 92 14.42 -7.91 -13.61
CA ASP A 92 15.05 -9.25 -13.66
C ASP A 92 13.94 -10.28 -13.85
N ALA A 93 13.83 -10.82 -15.04
CA ALA A 93 12.85 -11.84 -15.39
C ALA A 93 13.57 -13.17 -15.63
N ARG A 94 13.06 -14.25 -15.04
CA ARG A 94 13.66 -15.60 -15.08
C ARG A 94 12.73 -16.57 -15.77
N ARG A 95 13.32 -17.57 -16.45
CA ARG A 95 12.59 -18.63 -17.16
C ARG A 95 11.44 -18.08 -18.02
N ILE A 96 11.80 -17.23 -18.98
CA ILE A 96 10.88 -16.54 -19.86
C ILE A 96 10.46 -17.48 -20.96
N THR A 97 9.16 -17.63 -21.20
CA THR A 97 8.61 -18.34 -22.35
C THR A 97 7.65 -17.44 -23.11
N ALA A 98 7.91 -17.25 -24.39
CA ALA A 98 7.12 -16.39 -25.28
C ALA A 98 6.41 -17.24 -26.33
N HIS A 99 5.11 -16.96 -26.56
CA HIS A 99 4.30 -17.53 -27.62
C HIS A 99 3.94 -16.46 -28.64
N PHE A 100 4.36 -16.68 -29.89
CA PHE A 100 4.18 -15.74 -30.98
C PHE A 100 2.88 -15.99 -31.74
N ASN A 101 2.20 -14.92 -32.11
CA ASN A 101 1.05 -14.98 -32.97
C ASN A 101 1.49 -14.78 -34.45
N PRO A 102 1.27 -15.76 -35.34
CA PRO A 102 1.68 -15.65 -36.72
C PRO A 102 0.95 -14.54 -37.49
N LEU A 103 -0.27 -14.15 -37.04
CA LEU A 103 -1.02 -13.06 -37.66
C LEU A 103 -0.31 -11.70 -37.51
N GLY A 104 0.54 -11.54 -36.53
CA GLY A 104 1.36 -10.35 -36.35
C GLY A 104 2.26 -10.04 -37.54
N VAL A 105 2.73 -11.06 -38.24
CA VAL A 105 3.57 -10.91 -39.46
C VAL A 105 2.81 -10.13 -40.55
N PHE A 106 1.54 -10.44 -40.78
CA PHE A 106 0.68 -9.72 -41.74
C PHE A 106 0.43 -8.26 -41.31
N LEU A 107 0.47 -8.01 -40.01
CA LEU A 107 0.29 -6.67 -39.43
C LEU A 107 1.65 -5.94 -39.24
N ARG A 108 2.75 -6.51 -39.76
CA ARG A 108 4.11 -5.98 -39.65
C ARG A 108 4.52 -5.66 -38.20
N ARG A 109 4.11 -6.52 -37.28
CA ARG A 109 4.46 -6.42 -35.86
C ARG A 109 4.77 -7.77 -35.25
N TRP A 110 5.67 -7.80 -34.27
CA TRP A 110 5.87 -8.95 -33.42
C TRP A 110 4.73 -9.03 -32.41
N GLU A 111 3.81 -9.96 -32.60
CA GLU A 111 2.69 -10.15 -31.71
C GLU A 111 2.96 -11.35 -30.81
N LEU A 112 3.01 -11.11 -29.50
CA LEU A 112 3.13 -12.13 -28.46
C LEU A 112 1.77 -12.34 -27.83
N ASP A 113 1.15 -13.49 -28.05
CA ASP A 113 -0.13 -13.85 -27.43
C ASP A 113 0.01 -14.07 -25.93
N ALA A 114 1.13 -14.66 -25.52
CA ALA A 114 1.43 -14.93 -24.14
C ALA A 114 2.93 -14.81 -23.86
N LEU A 115 3.26 -14.18 -22.76
CA LEU A 115 4.59 -14.15 -22.17
C LEU A 115 4.49 -14.67 -20.74
N HIS A 116 5.12 -15.81 -20.47
CA HIS A 116 5.21 -16.40 -19.15
C HIS A 116 6.58 -16.14 -18.55
N ILE A 117 6.60 -15.64 -17.34
CA ILE A 117 7.81 -15.37 -16.57
C ILE A 117 7.70 -16.15 -15.27
N ASP A 118 8.57 -17.13 -15.09
CA ASP A 118 8.56 -18.00 -13.94
C ASP A 118 9.60 -17.49 -12.93
N GLY A 119 9.24 -16.39 -12.29
CA GLY A 119 10.04 -15.61 -11.37
C GLY A 119 10.46 -14.26 -11.95
N GLY A 120 9.90 -13.18 -11.42
CA GLY A 120 10.21 -11.82 -11.86
C GLY A 120 10.41 -10.84 -10.70
N GLU A 121 11.39 -9.97 -10.85
CA GLU A 121 11.61 -8.84 -9.94
C GLU A 121 11.56 -7.55 -10.73
N VAL A 122 10.69 -6.63 -10.32
CA VAL A 122 10.50 -5.32 -10.95
C VAL A 122 10.72 -4.23 -9.93
N GLY A 123 11.70 -3.38 -10.15
CA GLY A 123 11.94 -2.18 -9.36
C GLY A 123 11.27 -0.97 -10.01
N ILE A 124 10.44 -0.26 -9.25
CA ILE A 124 9.75 0.95 -9.68
C ILE A 124 10.36 2.17 -8.98
N GLN A 125 10.46 3.28 -9.70
CA GLN A 125 10.92 4.56 -9.16
C GLN A 125 9.99 5.70 -9.56
N VAL A 126 9.92 6.71 -8.72
CA VAL A 126 9.23 7.96 -9.08
C VAL A 126 10.14 8.74 -10.03
N TYR A 127 9.60 9.13 -11.19
CA TYR A 127 10.33 9.95 -12.14
C TYR A 127 9.46 11.11 -12.63
N ASP A 128 10.09 12.24 -12.93
CA ASP A 128 9.42 13.42 -13.49
C ASP A 128 9.57 13.38 -15.02
N PRO A 129 8.47 13.22 -15.79
CA PRO A 129 8.55 13.09 -17.23
C PRO A 129 9.00 14.41 -17.87
N LYS A 130 10.22 14.41 -18.43
CA LYS A 130 10.66 15.50 -19.31
C LYS A 130 10.12 15.25 -20.73
N PRO A 131 9.65 16.29 -21.45
CA PRO A 131 9.27 16.12 -22.85
C PRO A 131 10.51 15.78 -23.68
N GLU A 132 10.54 14.57 -24.22
CA GLU A 132 11.58 14.15 -25.16
C GLU A 132 11.12 14.46 -26.59
N PRO A 133 11.96 15.04 -27.44
CA PRO A 133 11.66 15.17 -28.86
C PRO A 133 11.55 13.77 -29.48
N SER A 134 10.46 13.52 -30.19
CA SER A 134 10.28 12.25 -30.90
C SER A 134 11.31 12.17 -32.03
N PRO A 135 12.25 11.21 -32.01
CA PRO A 135 13.21 11.06 -33.10
C PRO A 135 12.47 10.71 -34.39
N SER A 136 12.79 11.40 -35.47
CA SER A 136 12.29 11.06 -36.82
C SER A 136 12.76 9.67 -37.20
N LYS A 137 11.82 8.77 -37.52
CA LYS A 137 12.14 7.40 -37.90
C LYS A 137 12.59 7.35 -39.34
N PRO A 138 13.74 6.76 -39.69
CA PRO A 138 14.17 6.56 -41.06
C PRO A 138 13.14 5.72 -41.83
N TRP A 139 12.96 6.03 -43.12
CA TRP A 139 11.95 5.42 -44.00
C TRP A 139 12.08 3.89 -44.16
N TYR A 140 13.30 3.31 -44.03
CA TYR A 140 13.55 1.88 -44.13
C TYR A 140 13.00 1.07 -42.95
N HIS A 141 12.65 1.69 -41.82
CA HIS A 141 11.93 1.04 -40.72
C HIS A 141 10.47 0.70 -41.04
N LEU A 142 9.96 1.13 -42.18
CA LEU A 142 8.62 0.77 -42.65
C LEU A 142 8.47 -0.74 -42.97
N PHE A 143 9.56 -1.44 -43.24
CA PHE A 143 9.54 -2.82 -43.71
C PHE A 143 9.88 -3.86 -42.64
N LEU A 144 10.46 -3.46 -41.52
CA LEU A 144 10.79 -4.35 -40.41
C LEU A 144 9.70 -4.28 -39.31
N PRO A 145 9.38 -5.39 -38.68
CA PRO A 145 8.53 -5.38 -37.50
C PRO A 145 9.22 -4.58 -36.40
N ASN A 146 8.78 -3.36 -36.18
CA ASN A 146 9.42 -2.42 -35.26
C ASN A 146 8.60 -2.19 -33.99
N ARG A 147 7.56 -3.00 -33.77
CA ARG A 147 6.71 -2.96 -32.61
C ARG A 147 6.49 -4.37 -32.06
N VAL A 148 6.75 -4.52 -30.78
CA VAL A 148 6.33 -5.70 -30.03
C VAL A 148 4.96 -5.38 -29.42
N TYR A 149 3.99 -6.24 -29.67
CA TYR A 149 2.66 -6.14 -29.10
C TYR A 149 2.45 -7.32 -28.15
N LEU A 150 2.31 -7.03 -26.87
CA LEU A 150 2.06 -8.01 -25.84
C LEU A 150 0.56 -8.09 -25.57
N ARG A 151 -0.05 -9.25 -25.71
CA ARG A 151 -1.46 -9.44 -25.34
C ARG A 151 -1.62 -9.78 -23.87
N ARG A 152 -0.70 -10.62 -23.34
CA ARG A 152 -0.82 -11.10 -21.97
C ARG A 152 0.54 -11.48 -21.41
N VAL A 153 0.83 -10.99 -20.21
CA VAL A 153 2.05 -11.32 -19.47
C VAL A 153 1.66 -11.91 -18.14
N TRP A 154 2.14 -13.09 -17.82
CA TRP A 154 2.05 -13.70 -16.51
C TRP A 154 3.41 -13.79 -15.86
N SER A 155 3.47 -13.46 -14.58
CA SER A 155 4.66 -13.69 -13.78
C SER A 155 4.25 -14.30 -12.44
N GLU A 156 4.86 -15.45 -12.10
CA GLU A 156 4.60 -16.18 -10.85
C GLU A 156 5.85 -16.97 -10.44
N PRO A 157 6.43 -16.70 -9.24
CA PRO A 157 6.17 -15.54 -8.39
C PRO A 157 6.73 -14.25 -8.99
N ALA A 158 6.11 -13.12 -8.69
CA ALA A 158 6.58 -11.80 -9.04
C ALA A 158 6.84 -10.97 -7.79
N ASP A 159 7.97 -10.26 -7.78
CA ASP A 159 8.32 -9.28 -6.78
C ASP A 159 8.30 -7.89 -7.43
N VAL A 160 7.40 -7.02 -6.96
CA VAL A 160 7.26 -5.64 -7.42
C VAL A 160 7.70 -4.73 -6.30
N THR A 161 8.84 -4.06 -6.45
CA THR A 161 9.43 -3.22 -5.43
C THR A 161 9.37 -1.75 -5.82
N TRP A 162 9.17 -0.89 -4.83
CA TRP A 162 9.26 0.56 -4.99
C TRP A 162 10.13 1.16 -3.91
N GLN A 163 10.66 2.34 -4.20
CA GLN A 163 11.39 3.15 -3.23
C GLN A 163 10.73 4.53 -3.16
N PHE A 164 10.20 4.86 -2.00
CA PHE A 164 9.66 6.18 -1.71
C PHE A 164 10.51 6.85 -0.65
N ARG A 165 11.21 7.92 -1.02
CA ARG A 165 12.27 8.53 -0.21
C ARG A 165 13.36 7.51 0.11
N ASN A 166 13.61 7.23 1.39
CA ASN A 166 14.61 6.24 1.84
C ASN A 166 13.98 4.88 2.19
N GLU A 167 12.67 4.76 2.07
CA GLU A 167 11.95 3.57 2.45
C GLU A 167 11.67 2.68 1.25
N LYS A 168 11.91 1.41 1.43
CA LYS A 168 11.63 0.38 0.43
C LYS A 168 10.35 -0.33 0.80
N GLY A 169 9.51 -0.56 -0.18
CA GLY A 169 8.31 -1.36 -0.05
C GLY A 169 8.08 -2.22 -1.28
N GLY A 170 7.09 -3.08 -1.24
CA GLY A 170 6.79 -3.92 -2.39
C GLY A 170 5.69 -4.94 -2.15
N PHE A 171 5.31 -5.59 -3.25
CA PHE A 171 4.57 -6.85 -3.25
C PHE A 171 5.55 -7.98 -3.56
N PHE A 172 5.57 -9.00 -2.74
CA PHE A 172 6.53 -10.10 -2.83
C PHE A 172 5.81 -11.44 -2.97
N GLY A 173 6.30 -12.28 -3.90
CA GLY A 173 5.75 -13.61 -4.13
C GLY A 173 4.33 -13.58 -4.70
N THR A 174 3.94 -12.54 -5.42
CA THR A 174 2.60 -12.41 -5.99
C THR A 174 2.50 -13.06 -7.36
N ARG A 175 1.29 -13.46 -7.74
CA ARG A 175 0.94 -13.82 -9.13
C ARG A 175 0.49 -12.57 -9.84
N LEU A 176 1.27 -12.12 -10.83
CA LEU A 176 1.02 -10.90 -11.59
C LEU A 176 0.51 -11.24 -12.99
N LEU A 177 -0.60 -10.62 -13.38
CA LEU A 177 -1.14 -10.63 -14.74
C LEU A 177 -1.16 -9.21 -15.27
N ILE A 178 -0.57 -9.01 -16.46
CA ILE A 178 -0.60 -7.74 -17.18
C ILE A 178 -1.32 -7.95 -18.50
N THR A 179 -2.33 -7.16 -18.79
CA THR A 179 -3.10 -7.19 -20.03
C THR A 179 -3.14 -5.78 -20.66
N PRO A 180 -3.04 -5.67 -21.98
CA PRO A 180 -3.22 -4.39 -22.64
C PRO A 180 -4.69 -3.94 -22.57
N HIS A 181 -4.89 -2.66 -22.31
CA HIS A 181 -6.17 -1.97 -22.36
C HIS A 181 -6.08 -0.80 -23.35
N GLY A 182 -6.34 -1.06 -24.62
CA GLY A 182 -6.09 -0.09 -25.69
C GLY A 182 -4.60 0.21 -25.90
N ARG A 183 -4.16 1.41 -25.48
CA ARG A 183 -2.74 1.82 -25.50
C ARG A 183 -2.05 1.73 -24.14
N ASP A 184 -2.80 1.37 -23.14
CA ASP A 184 -2.42 1.35 -21.74
C ASP A 184 -2.37 -0.10 -21.22
N PHE A 185 -2.08 -0.29 -19.96
CA PHE A 185 -1.94 -1.62 -19.36
C PHE A 185 -2.75 -1.72 -18.08
N GLU A 186 -3.42 -2.84 -17.95
CA GLU A 186 -4.15 -3.28 -16.79
C GLU A 186 -3.31 -4.31 -16.02
N TYR A 187 -3.23 -4.16 -14.72
CA TYR A 187 -2.42 -4.98 -13.83
C TYR A 187 -3.32 -5.62 -12.78
N GLN A 188 -3.20 -6.91 -12.64
CA GLN A 188 -3.87 -7.67 -11.60
C GLN A 188 -2.82 -8.49 -10.84
N ALA A 189 -2.84 -8.41 -9.51
CA ALA A 189 -1.98 -9.25 -8.69
C ALA A 189 -2.78 -9.96 -7.61
N THR A 190 -2.43 -11.21 -7.33
CA THR A 190 -3.10 -12.05 -6.33
C THR A 190 -2.09 -12.83 -5.53
N GLY A 191 -2.36 -13.00 -4.23
CA GLY A 191 -1.47 -13.70 -3.31
C GLY A 191 -0.16 -12.94 -3.03
N GLY A 192 0.70 -13.55 -2.26
CA GLY A 192 1.94 -12.92 -1.81
C GLY A 192 1.74 -11.97 -0.63
N THR A 193 2.71 -11.10 -0.40
CA THR A 193 2.77 -10.24 0.78
C THR A 193 3.16 -8.83 0.39
N MET A 194 2.41 -7.84 0.87
CA MET A 194 2.80 -6.43 0.83
C MET A 194 3.69 -6.12 2.02
N LYS A 195 4.85 -5.51 1.77
CA LYS A 195 5.80 -5.07 2.80
C LYS A 195 6.06 -3.58 2.68
N GLY A 196 6.18 -2.92 3.82
CA GLY A 196 6.52 -1.50 3.92
C GLY A 196 7.27 -1.21 5.21
N ALA A 197 8.00 -0.09 5.27
CA ALA A 197 8.88 0.22 6.40
C ALA A 197 8.14 0.52 7.71
N LEU A 198 6.91 1.05 7.62
CA LEU A 198 6.13 1.50 8.77
C LEU A 198 4.89 0.63 9.05
N MET A 199 4.79 -0.54 8.42
CA MET A 199 3.64 -1.42 8.57
C MET A 199 4.10 -2.87 8.70
N PRO A 200 3.32 -3.73 9.37
CA PRO A 200 3.58 -5.16 9.38
C PRO A 200 3.44 -5.75 7.96
N ASP A 201 3.98 -6.95 7.78
CA ASP A 201 3.79 -7.71 6.55
C ASP A 201 2.30 -8.05 6.37
N LEU A 202 1.70 -7.62 5.25
CA LEU A 202 0.27 -7.78 4.97
C LEU A 202 0.05 -8.74 3.80
N PRO A 203 -0.62 -9.88 4.02
CA PRO A 203 -1.00 -10.77 2.95
C PRO A 203 -1.87 -10.05 1.90
N LEU A 204 -1.47 -10.11 0.63
CA LEU A 204 -2.22 -9.58 -0.50
C LEU A 204 -3.27 -10.60 -0.93
N ARG A 205 -4.54 -10.24 -0.90
CA ARG A 205 -5.62 -11.04 -1.50
C ARG A 205 -5.74 -10.78 -2.98
N HIS A 206 -5.92 -9.52 -3.32
CA HIS A 206 -6.11 -9.08 -4.70
C HIS A 206 -5.75 -7.60 -4.84
N THR A 207 -5.20 -7.23 -5.98
CA THR A 207 -5.13 -5.84 -6.44
C THR A 207 -5.38 -5.77 -7.92
N HIS A 208 -6.07 -4.71 -8.33
CA HIS A 208 -6.42 -4.44 -9.72
C HIS A 208 -6.23 -2.95 -10.00
N LEU A 209 -5.38 -2.63 -10.95
CA LEU A 209 -5.10 -1.26 -11.32
C LEU A 209 -4.93 -1.09 -12.84
N LEU A 210 -5.27 0.08 -13.33
CA LEU A 210 -5.05 0.51 -14.71
C LEU A 210 -4.08 1.68 -14.70
N ILE A 211 -3.02 1.58 -15.48
CA ILE A 211 -2.08 2.68 -15.68
C ILE A 211 -2.23 3.18 -17.10
N THR A 212 -2.76 4.37 -17.22
CA THR A 212 -2.85 5.10 -18.49
C THR A 212 -1.69 6.09 -18.61
N ARG A 213 -1.62 6.77 -19.74
CA ARG A 213 -0.59 7.79 -19.97
C ARG A 213 -0.66 8.95 -18.97
N THR A 214 -1.83 9.27 -18.45
CA THR A 214 -2.09 10.45 -17.60
C THR A 214 -2.63 10.13 -16.23
N LEU A 215 -3.11 8.90 -16.01
CA LEU A 215 -3.82 8.52 -14.79
C LEU A 215 -3.47 7.09 -14.39
N LEU A 216 -3.20 6.89 -13.12
CA LEU A 216 -3.25 5.60 -12.46
C LEU A 216 -4.62 5.49 -11.78
N THR A 217 -5.35 4.43 -12.08
CA THR A 217 -6.61 4.09 -11.41
C THR A 217 -6.43 2.79 -10.66
N LEU A 218 -6.50 2.84 -9.34
CA LEU A 218 -6.56 1.67 -8.47
C LEU A 218 -8.02 1.32 -8.27
N TYR A 219 -8.49 0.26 -8.93
CA TYR A 219 -9.86 -0.21 -8.78
C TYR A 219 -10.06 -0.91 -7.45
N THR A 220 -9.07 -1.68 -7.02
CA THR A 220 -9.09 -2.36 -5.73
C THR A 220 -7.69 -2.71 -5.27
N LEU A 221 -7.48 -2.64 -3.95
CA LEU A 221 -6.38 -3.22 -3.21
C LEU A 221 -6.97 -3.89 -1.97
N ASP A 222 -6.94 -5.22 -1.93
CA ASP A 222 -7.46 -6.00 -0.82
C ASP A 222 -6.32 -6.70 -0.08
N LEU A 223 -6.13 -6.34 1.18
CA LEU A 223 -5.15 -6.93 2.07
C LEU A 223 -5.84 -7.63 3.23
N ALA A 224 -5.21 -8.66 3.77
CA ALA A 224 -5.72 -9.45 4.89
C ALA A 224 -4.79 -9.33 6.11
N PRO A 225 -4.94 -8.28 6.92
CA PRO A 225 -4.16 -8.15 8.16
C PRO A 225 -4.62 -9.19 9.18
N GLY A 226 -3.67 -9.99 9.68
CA GLY A 226 -3.91 -11.00 10.72
C GLY A 226 -4.51 -12.31 10.19
N VAL A 227 -4.11 -13.43 10.79
CA VAL A 227 -4.48 -14.79 10.33
C VAL A 227 -5.83 -15.23 10.90
N GLU A 228 -6.27 -14.76 12.07
CA GLU A 228 -7.40 -15.34 12.82
C GLU A 228 -8.64 -14.45 12.95
N GLY A 229 -8.58 -13.17 12.60
CA GLY A 229 -9.64 -12.21 12.94
C GLY A 229 -10.59 -11.79 11.83
N GLY A 230 -10.39 -12.25 10.59
CA GLY A 230 -11.19 -11.78 9.44
C GLY A 230 -11.00 -10.30 9.14
N GLY A 231 -9.86 -9.73 9.50
CA GLY A 231 -9.49 -8.35 9.23
C GLY A 231 -9.36 -8.09 7.72
N PHE A 232 -9.61 -6.85 7.32
CA PHE A 232 -9.47 -6.42 5.94
C PHE A 232 -8.94 -4.99 5.86
N ILE A 233 -8.20 -4.71 4.78
CA ILE A 233 -7.92 -3.37 4.30
C ILE A 233 -8.33 -3.35 2.83
N HIS A 234 -9.20 -2.43 2.48
CA HIS A 234 -9.67 -2.22 1.12
C HIS A 234 -9.31 -0.81 0.67
N GLY A 235 -8.63 -0.70 -0.46
CA GLY A 235 -8.21 0.57 -1.03
C GLY A 235 -8.67 0.73 -2.48
N GLU A 236 -9.06 1.95 -2.84
CA GLU A 236 -9.39 2.37 -4.21
C GLU A 236 -8.94 3.81 -4.44
N GLY A 237 -8.79 4.23 -5.69
CA GLY A 237 -8.48 5.62 -5.94
C GLY A 237 -7.76 5.89 -7.24
N THR A 238 -7.33 7.14 -7.40
CA THR A 238 -6.66 7.62 -8.60
C THR A 238 -5.45 8.48 -8.27
N ALA A 239 -4.47 8.48 -9.17
CA ALA A 239 -3.34 9.40 -9.12
C ALA A 239 -2.97 9.88 -10.51
N GLY A 240 -2.91 11.19 -10.71
CA GLY A 240 -2.42 11.81 -11.94
C GLY A 240 -0.93 11.54 -12.16
N THR A 241 -0.56 11.11 -13.37
CA THR A 241 0.81 10.68 -13.69
C THR A 241 1.63 11.74 -14.44
N ARG A 242 1.02 12.87 -14.85
CA ARG A 242 1.69 13.92 -15.61
C ARG A 242 1.39 15.34 -15.10
N GLU A 243 0.68 16.13 -15.89
CA GLU A 243 0.38 17.54 -15.59
C GLU A 243 -0.66 17.64 -14.47
N ASP A 244 -1.66 16.80 -14.50
CA ASP A 244 -2.60 16.63 -13.41
C ASP A 244 -1.97 15.72 -12.36
N LYS A 245 -1.43 16.34 -11.33
CA LYS A 245 -0.82 15.65 -10.18
C LYS A 245 -1.86 15.40 -9.07
N SER A 246 -3.14 15.33 -9.41
CA SER A 246 -4.20 15.02 -8.45
C SER A 246 -4.01 13.64 -7.84
N ILE A 247 -4.34 13.53 -6.56
CA ILE A 247 -4.44 12.26 -5.84
C ILE A 247 -5.80 12.21 -5.19
N ASP A 248 -6.45 11.05 -5.27
CA ASP A 248 -7.67 10.74 -4.56
C ASP A 248 -7.69 9.24 -4.22
N PHE A 249 -7.31 8.88 -2.99
CA PHE A 249 -7.31 7.50 -2.51
C PHE A 249 -8.18 7.35 -1.28
N LYS A 250 -9.03 6.34 -1.30
CA LYS A 250 -9.87 5.95 -0.16
C LYS A 250 -9.46 4.58 0.32
N VAL A 251 -9.27 4.45 1.62
CA VAL A 251 -8.92 3.19 2.28
C VAL A 251 -9.93 2.95 3.39
N ARG A 252 -10.53 1.78 3.40
CA ARG A 252 -11.37 1.30 4.50
C ARG A 252 -10.70 0.09 5.12
N PHE A 253 -10.73 0.03 6.42
CA PHE A 253 -10.18 -1.10 7.16
C PHE A 253 -11.08 -1.51 8.31
N GLY A 254 -11.01 -2.76 8.68
CA GLY A 254 -11.80 -3.29 9.78
C GLY A 254 -11.19 -4.54 10.39
N LYS A 255 -11.48 -4.73 11.66
CA LYS A 255 -10.99 -5.85 12.48
C LYS A 255 -9.47 -6.00 12.44
N ILE A 256 -8.74 -4.88 12.44
CA ILE A 256 -7.28 -4.85 12.47
C ILE A 256 -6.80 -5.07 13.90
N PRO A 257 -6.04 -6.13 14.21
CA PRO A 257 -5.50 -6.33 15.54
C PRO A 257 -4.49 -5.22 15.89
N LEU A 258 -4.82 -4.35 16.84
CA LEU A 258 -3.96 -3.23 17.24
C LEU A 258 -2.55 -3.68 17.64
N ARG A 259 -2.44 -4.81 18.30
CA ARG A 259 -1.16 -5.35 18.79
C ARG A 259 -0.07 -5.43 17.70
N GLU A 260 -0.46 -5.74 16.46
CA GLU A 260 0.48 -5.88 15.33
C GLU A 260 0.99 -4.53 14.81
N TRP A 261 0.23 -3.47 15.04
CA TRP A 261 0.51 -2.11 14.55
C TRP A 261 1.12 -1.19 15.59
N LEU A 262 1.07 -1.60 16.85
CA LEU A 262 1.66 -0.84 17.93
C LEU A 262 3.18 -1.06 18.04
N PRO A 263 3.94 -0.04 18.47
CA PRO A 263 5.34 -0.19 18.85
C PRO A 263 5.52 -1.34 19.86
N ALA A 264 6.70 -1.95 19.87
CA ALA A 264 6.97 -3.12 20.71
C ALA A 264 6.65 -2.88 22.20
N SER A 265 6.90 -1.67 22.70
CA SER A 265 6.60 -1.25 24.08
C SER A 265 5.11 -1.30 24.43
N TRP A 266 4.21 -1.16 23.45
CA TRP A 266 2.77 -1.10 23.66
C TRP A 266 2.03 -2.40 23.35
N ARG A 267 2.69 -3.35 22.68
CA ARG A 267 2.05 -4.60 22.21
C ARG A 267 1.41 -5.45 23.28
N ASP A 268 1.99 -5.43 24.49
CA ASP A 268 1.46 -6.18 25.62
C ASP A 268 0.54 -5.33 26.51
N GLN A 269 0.57 -4.02 26.34
CA GLN A 269 -0.18 -3.08 27.15
C GLN A 269 -1.54 -2.69 26.53
N ALA A 270 -1.64 -2.72 25.21
CA ALA A 270 -2.89 -2.34 24.52
C ALA A 270 -3.31 -3.40 23.51
N SER A 271 -4.60 -3.67 23.44
CA SER A 271 -5.20 -4.61 22.50
C SER A 271 -6.58 -4.14 22.09
N GLY A 272 -7.12 -4.72 21.03
CA GLY A 272 -8.43 -4.41 20.45
C GLY A 272 -8.42 -4.56 18.94
N LEU A 273 -9.56 -4.38 18.32
CA LEU A 273 -9.74 -4.46 16.88
C LEU A 273 -10.04 -3.06 16.32
N ALA A 274 -9.12 -2.52 15.55
CA ALA A 274 -9.30 -1.23 14.90
C ALA A 274 -10.13 -1.36 13.62
N ALA A 275 -10.98 -0.37 13.39
CA ALA A 275 -11.73 -0.18 12.15
C ALA A 275 -11.80 1.31 11.83
N GLY A 276 -11.93 1.65 10.55
CA GLY A 276 -12.02 3.04 10.13
C GLY A 276 -11.90 3.22 8.62
N ASP A 277 -11.75 4.48 8.27
CA ASP A 277 -11.55 4.93 6.90
C ASP A 277 -10.50 6.04 6.84
N VAL A 278 -9.83 6.13 5.72
CA VAL A 278 -8.86 7.19 5.40
C VAL A 278 -9.10 7.65 3.97
N HIS A 279 -9.18 8.94 3.78
CA HIS A 279 -9.26 9.59 2.47
C HIS A 279 -8.04 10.51 2.28
N TRP A 280 -7.18 10.16 1.35
CA TRP A 280 -6.03 10.96 0.96
C TRP A 280 -6.30 11.63 -0.37
N HIS A 281 -6.40 12.94 -0.38
CA HIS A 281 -6.68 13.72 -1.58
C HIS A 281 -5.79 14.96 -1.68
N GLY A 282 -5.61 15.50 -2.90
CA GLY A 282 -4.79 16.68 -3.13
C GLY A 282 -3.92 16.59 -4.38
N GLN A 283 -2.70 17.07 -4.29
CA GLN A 283 -1.73 17.05 -5.40
C GLN A 283 -0.47 16.26 -5.05
N SER A 284 -0.16 15.27 -5.90
CA SER A 284 1.02 14.41 -5.78
C SER A 284 2.29 15.08 -6.34
N PRO A 285 3.49 14.62 -6.00
CA PRO A 285 3.81 13.63 -4.96
C PRO A 285 4.16 14.25 -3.60
N LYS A 286 3.94 15.56 -3.46
CA LYS A 286 4.32 16.28 -2.25
C LYS A 286 3.18 16.21 -1.23
N LEU A 287 3.43 15.53 -0.12
CA LEU A 287 2.52 15.50 1.03
C LEU A 287 2.08 16.90 1.48
N GLU A 288 2.95 17.91 1.30
CA GLU A 288 2.66 19.31 1.64
C GLU A 288 1.46 19.91 0.89
N ARG A 289 1.07 19.33 -0.24
CA ARG A 289 -0.03 19.78 -1.08
C ARG A 289 -1.23 18.82 -1.05
N SER A 290 -1.23 17.92 -0.11
CA SER A 290 -2.32 16.95 0.04
C SER A 290 -2.91 17.04 1.45
N GLN A 291 -4.09 16.47 1.59
CA GLN A 291 -4.83 16.37 2.84
C GLN A 291 -5.18 14.90 3.06
N ILE A 292 -5.06 14.45 4.31
CA ILE A 292 -5.50 13.13 4.73
C ILE A 292 -6.56 13.34 5.80
N GLU A 293 -7.73 12.79 5.57
CA GLU A 293 -8.84 12.76 6.52
C GLU A 293 -9.17 11.31 6.83
N GLY A 294 -9.62 11.06 8.03
CA GLY A 294 -10.03 9.70 8.39
C GLY A 294 -10.74 9.63 9.72
N SER A 295 -11.40 8.53 9.92
CA SER A 295 -11.99 8.16 11.18
C SER A 295 -11.44 6.82 11.63
N PHE A 296 -11.33 6.62 12.93
CA PHE A 296 -11.02 5.30 13.46
C PHE A 296 -11.78 5.03 14.75
N LYS A 297 -12.04 3.76 14.99
CA LYS A 297 -12.57 3.25 16.22
C LYS A 297 -11.87 1.97 16.61
N VAL A 298 -11.90 1.64 17.89
CA VAL A 298 -11.37 0.40 18.43
C VAL A 298 -12.48 -0.35 19.15
N ASP A 299 -12.81 -1.52 18.67
CA ASP A 299 -13.78 -2.41 19.28
C ASP A 299 -13.05 -3.38 20.25
N GLY A 300 -13.61 -3.58 21.45
CA GLY A 300 -13.04 -4.44 22.47
C GLY A 300 -11.65 -4.01 22.96
N GLY A 301 -11.43 -2.69 22.99
CA GLY A 301 -10.17 -2.12 23.44
C GLY A 301 -9.87 -2.47 24.90
N ARG A 302 -8.61 -2.85 25.16
CA ARG A 302 -8.10 -3.08 26.51
C ARG A 302 -6.74 -2.44 26.67
N VAL A 303 -6.57 -1.77 27.81
CA VAL A 303 -5.30 -1.18 28.21
C VAL A 303 -4.95 -1.70 29.60
N ARG A 304 -3.75 -2.23 29.77
CA ARG A 304 -3.30 -2.85 31.03
C ARG A 304 -1.81 -2.70 31.25
N GLN A 305 -1.38 -2.90 32.50
CA GLN A 305 0.04 -2.88 32.87
C GLN A 305 0.74 -1.56 32.56
N LEU A 306 0.00 -0.45 32.52
CA LEU A 306 0.62 0.85 32.49
C LEU A 306 1.11 1.19 33.91
N PRO A 307 2.39 1.56 34.08
CA PRO A 307 2.97 1.83 35.40
C PRO A 307 2.15 2.83 36.23
N PHE A 308 1.54 3.80 35.58
CA PHE A 308 0.71 4.78 36.24
C PHE A 308 -0.64 4.20 36.72
N LEU A 309 -1.28 3.35 35.92
CA LEU A 309 -2.54 2.69 36.33
C LEU A 309 -2.31 1.76 37.52
N GLU A 310 -1.18 1.05 37.56
CA GLU A 310 -0.78 0.20 38.69
C GLU A 310 -0.55 1.02 39.97
N LYS A 311 0.14 2.17 39.83
CA LYS A 311 0.33 3.09 40.95
C LYS A 311 -0.99 3.69 41.42
N LEU A 312 -1.86 4.10 40.51
CA LEU A 312 -3.18 4.61 40.84
C LEU A 312 -4.04 3.56 41.53
N ALA A 313 -4.00 2.32 41.08
CA ALA A 313 -4.66 1.18 41.70
C ALA A 313 -4.14 0.93 43.15
N SER A 314 -2.84 1.09 43.37
CA SER A 314 -2.22 0.97 44.70
C SER A 314 -2.68 2.09 45.63
N ILE A 315 -2.71 3.33 45.14
CA ILE A 315 -3.11 4.52 45.94
C ILE A 315 -4.59 4.47 46.29
N THR A 316 -5.42 4.12 45.33
CA THR A 316 -6.89 4.10 45.50
C THR A 316 -7.39 2.83 46.18
N GLY A 317 -6.51 1.79 46.31
CA GLY A 317 -6.90 0.45 46.77
C GLY A 317 -7.80 -0.30 45.74
N ARG A 318 -8.00 0.26 44.51
CA ARG A 318 -8.93 -0.24 43.49
C ARG A 318 -8.17 -0.92 42.37
N LYS A 319 -7.98 -2.24 42.46
CA LYS A 319 -7.29 -3.05 41.45
C LYS A 319 -7.93 -2.94 40.04
N SER A 320 -9.22 -2.56 39.93
CA SER A 320 -9.93 -2.41 38.66
C SER A 320 -9.39 -1.29 37.79
N ILE A 321 -8.63 -0.34 38.34
CA ILE A 321 -7.96 0.73 37.59
C ILE A 321 -6.75 0.21 36.80
N ALA A 322 -6.07 -0.84 37.29
CA ALA A 322 -4.88 -1.38 36.63
C ALA A 322 -5.16 -1.99 35.24
N SER A 323 -6.42 -2.26 34.93
CA SER A 323 -6.87 -2.73 33.62
C SER A 323 -8.11 -1.99 33.19
N LEU A 324 -8.05 -1.34 32.04
CA LEU A 324 -9.15 -0.59 31.47
C LEU A 324 -9.78 -1.40 30.32
N GLU A 325 -11.11 -1.45 30.28
CA GLU A 325 -11.89 -2.05 29.21
C GLU A 325 -12.62 -0.95 28.46
N LEU A 326 -12.12 -0.57 27.28
CA LEU A 326 -12.65 0.53 26.51
C LEU A 326 -13.95 0.16 25.83
N ASN A 327 -15.05 0.71 26.30
CA ASN A 327 -16.37 0.56 25.69
C ASN A 327 -16.54 1.47 24.47
N GLU A 328 -15.87 2.62 24.50
CA GLU A 328 -15.78 3.55 23.39
C GLU A 328 -14.30 3.95 23.20
N CYS A 329 -13.82 3.91 21.97
CA CYS A 329 -12.52 4.45 21.61
C CYS A 329 -12.58 4.85 20.14
N SER A 330 -12.69 6.15 19.88
CA SER A 330 -12.82 6.71 18.54
C SER A 330 -12.20 8.08 18.42
N ALA A 331 -11.77 8.44 17.20
CA ALA A 331 -11.35 9.80 16.87
C ALA A 331 -11.45 10.03 15.35
N GLU A 332 -11.47 11.30 14.94
CA GLU A 332 -11.30 11.76 13.59
C GLU A 332 -9.92 12.40 13.42
N LEU A 333 -9.27 12.14 12.30
CA LEU A 333 -7.96 12.66 11.95
C LEU A 333 -8.09 13.58 10.74
N VAL A 334 -7.47 14.74 10.79
CA VAL A 334 -7.30 15.64 9.64
C VAL A 334 -5.85 16.08 9.60
N TRP A 335 -5.11 15.61 8.59
CA TRP A 335 -3.75 16.04 8.37
C TRP A 335 -3.67 16.92 7.13
N LYS A 336 -3.15 18.11 7.31
CA LYS A 336 -2.82 19.09 6.26
C LYS A 336 -1.52 19.75 6.64
N SER A 337 -0.47 19.35 5.95
CA SER A 337 0.91 19.76 6.29
C SER A 337 1.04 21.26 6.57
N PRO A 338 1.71 21.64 7.65
CA PRO A 338 2.41 20.81 8.63
C PRO A 338 1.56 20.40 9.85
N ARG A 339 0.22 20.55 9.77
CA ARG A 339 -0.70 20.39 10.91
C ARG A 339 -1.45 19.06 10.85
N LEU A 340 -1.43 18.32 11.98
CA LEU A 340 -2.31 17.19 12.26
C LEU A 340 -3.34 17.62 13.33
N GLU A 341 -4.61 17.45 13.04
CA GLU A 341 -5.70 17.64 13.98
C GLU A 341 -6.34 16.30 14.30
N ILE A 342 -6.48 16.00 15.57
CA ILE A 342 -7.23 14.85 16.08
C ILE A 342 -8.48 15.41 16.74
N LYS A 343 -9.63 15.10 16.15
CA LYS A 343 -10.93 15.67 16.54
C LYS A 343 -11.85 14.58 17.08
N LYS A 344 -12.90 15.01 17.77
CA LYS A 344 -13.93 14.11 18.27
C LYS A 344 -13.36 12.89 19.00
N ILE A 345 -12.28 13.11 19.73
CA ILE A 345 -11.72 12.07 20.58
C ILE A 345 -12.80 11.66 21.58
N ALA A 346 -13.11 10.37 21.63
CA ALA A 346 -13.99 9.79 22.63
C ALA A 346 -13.40 8.46 23.09
N VAL A 347 -13.01 8.40 24.36
CA VAL A 347 -12.47 7.20 24.99
C VAL A 347 -13.20 7.01 26.32
N GLU A 348 -13.79 5.84 26.53
CA GLU A 348 -14.56 5.55 27.73
C GLU A 348 -14.29 4.12 28.24
N ASP A 349 -14.05 4.00 29.53
CA ASP A 349 -14.28 2.79 30.32
C ASP A 349 -15.49 3.08 31.21
N LYS A 350 -16.65 2.54 30.82
CA LYS A 350 -17.94 2.86 31.42
C LYS A 350 -17.94 2.64 32.92
N GLY A 351 -18.31 3.69 33.66
CA GLY A 351 -18.32 3.67 35.11
C GLY A 351 -16.98 3.96 35.76
N LYS A 352 -15.91 4.21 34.99
CA LYS A 352 -14.60 4.60 35.52
C LYS A 352 -14.17 5.96 35.04
N PHE A 353 -13.97 6.11 33.73
CA PHE A 353 -13.55 7.37 33.15
C PHE A 353 -14.09 7.59 31.73
N ARG A 354 -14.11 8.84 31.31
CA ARG A 354 -14.40 9.25 29.94
C ARG A 354 -13.50 10.43 29.54
N ILE A 355 -12.94 10.37 28.35
CA ILE A 355 -12.13 11.44 27.76
C ILE A 355 -12.80 11.88 26.45
N GLU A 356 -13.01 13.18 26.30
CA GLU A 356 -13.53 13.79 25.09
C GLU A 356 -12.66 15.00 24.71
N GLY A 357 -12.55 15.32 23.41
CA GLY A 357 -11.85 16.55 23.02
C GLY A 357 -11.19 16.54 21.67
N ALA A 358 -10.20 17.42 21.54
CA ALA A 358 -9.43 17.55 20.32
C ALA A 358 -7.97 17.98 20.64
N LEU A 359 -7.07 17.56 19.76
CA LEU A 359 -5.65 17.87 19.80
C LEU A 359 -5.18 18.38 18.45
N SER A 360 -4.17 19.24 18.44
CA SER A 360 -3.50 19.73 17.26
C SER A 360 -1.99 19.58 17.42
N ILE A 361 -1.33 19.07 16.40
CA ILE A 361 0.10 18.90 16.35
C ILE A 361 0.63 19.67 15.14
N ARG A 362 1.59 20.58 15.35
CA ARG A 362 2.26 21.33 14.29
C ARG A 362 3.76 21.32 14.55
N ASP A 363 4.54 20.82 13.60
CA ASP A 363 6.03 20.82 13.71
C ASP A 363 6.52 20.30 15.07
N LYS A 364 5.93 19.20 15.58
CA LYS A 364 6.13 18.61 16.91
C LYS A 364 5.52 19.42 18.09
N SER A 365 5.03 20.62 17.91
CA SER A 365 4.31 21.34 18.96
C SER A 365 2.92 20.71 19.13
N LEU A 366 2.57 20.39 20.37
CA LEU A 366 1.29 19.84 20.79
C LEU A 366 0.45 20.93 21.44
N GLU A 367 -0.80 21.05 21.05
CA GLU A 367 -1.77 21.95 21.65
C GLU A 367 -3.15 21.30 21.63
N GLY A 368 -3.91 21.44 22.72
CA GLY A 368 -5.26 20.93 22.75
C GLY A 368 -5.96 21.05 24.09
N ALA A 369 -7.23 20.69 24.09
CA ALA A 369 -8.03 20.62 25.28
C ALA A 369 -8.82 19.30 25.31
N LEU A 370 -8.66 18.56 26.39
CA LEU A 370 -9.39 17.33 26.67
C LEU A 370 -10.31 17.56 27.84
N GLN A 371 -11.54 17.06 27.72
CA GLN A 371 -12.47 16.93 28.86
C GLN A 371 -12.22 15.56 29.48
N LEU A 372 -11.78 15.53 30.73
CA LEU A 372 -11.58 14.28 31.49
C LEU A 372 -12.73 14.17 32.51
N GLY A 373 -13.53 13.14 32.38
CA GLY A 373 -14.56 12.73 33.32
C GLY A 373 -14.10 11.50 34.13
N LEU A 374 -14.21 11.55 35.43
CA LEU A 374 -13.96 10.44 36.34
C LEU A 374 -15.19 10.14 37.17
N ALA A 375 -15.51 8.87 37.39
CA ALA A 375 -16.59 8.51 38.29
C ALA A 375 -16.22 8.88 39.74
N ARG A 376 -17.19 9.35 40.51
CA ARG A 376 -17.00 9.89 41.87
C ARG A 376 -16.19 8.96 42.78
N GLU A 377 -16.41 7.66 42.68
CA GLU A 377 -15.70 6.67 43.45
C GLU A 377 -14.18 6.60 43.20
N TYR A 378 -13.73 7.08 42.05
CA TYR A 378 -12.28 7.12 41.69
C TYR A 378 -11.62 8.44 42.12
N LEU A 379 -12.42 9.37 42.70
CA LEU A 379 -11.95 10.65 43.22
C LEU A 379 -12.01 10.75 44.75
N GLU A 380 -12.49 9.70 45.46
CA GLU A 380 -12.61 9.68 46.92
C GLU A 380 -11.27 9.92 47.65
N TRP A 381 -10.16 9.61 47.00
CA TRP A 381 -8.82 9.87 47.52
C TRP A 381 -8.35 11.31 47.40
N LEU A 382 -9.04 12.14 46.58
CA LEU A 382 -8.68 13.52 46.33
C LEU A 382 -9.51 14.44 47.19
N PRO A 383 -8.93 15.13 48.18
CA PRO A 383 -9.64 16.19 48.92
C PRO A 383 -10.06 17.28 47.94
N HIS A 384 -11.21 17.90 48.22
CA HIS A 384 -11.72 18.98 47.37
C HIS A 384 -11.83 18.60 45.88
N ALA A 385 -12.18 17.35 45.60
CA ALA A 385 -12.28 16.83 44.22
C ALA A 385 -13.22 17.69 43.35
N GLU A 386 -14.24 18.31 43.95
CA GLU A 386 -15.21 19.15 43.26
C GLU A 386 -14.63 20.48 42.79
N GLU A 387 -13.54 20.97 43.38
CA GLU A 387 -12.81 22.14 42.91
C GLU A 387 -11.96 21.85 41.67
N VAL A 388 -11.35 20.67 41.62
CA VAL A 388 -10.54 20.21 40.47
C VAL A 388 -11.45 19.72 39.33
N PHE A 389 -12.58 19.09 39.68
CA PHE A 389 -13.57 18.53 38.76
C PHE A 389 -14.94 19.19 38.98
N PRO A 390 -15.11 20.46 38.57
CA PRO A 390 -16.28 21.30 39.01
C PRO A 390 -17.59 20.96 38.29
N LYS A 391 -17.57 20.12 37.28
CA LYS A 391 -18.77 19.82 36.49
C LYS A 391 -19.17 18.36 36.67
N GLU A 392 -20.46 18.11 36.88
CA GLU A 392 -21.03 16.77 36.90
C GLU A 392 -21.92 16.54 35.67
N ARG A 393 -21.65 15.46 34.93
CA ARG A 393 -22.41 15.07 33.73
C ARG A 393 -22.33 13.57 33.52
N ALA A 394 -23.46 12.91 33.26
CA ALA A 394 -23.55 11.47 32.94
C ALA A 394 -22.87 10.55 33.96
N GLY A 395 -22.91 10.90 35.26
CA GLY A 395 -22.30 10.10 36.32
C GLY A 395 -20.78 10.27 36.50
N TYR A 396 -20.17 11.21 35.79
CA TYR A 396 -18.79 11.60 35.94
C TYR A 396 -18.62 13.00 36.46
N LEU A 397 -17.59 13.24 37.23
CA LEU A 397 -17.08 14.57 37.57
C LEU A 397 -16.04 14.96 36.50
N TRP A 398 -16.21 16.14 35.90
CA TRP A 398 -15.45 16.57 34.72
C TRP A 398 -14.53 17.74 35.02
N THR A 399 -13.34 17.67 34.37
CA THR A 399 -12.41 18.79 34.31
C THR A 399 -11.88 18.95 32.88
N THR A 400 -11.46 20.19 32.55
CA THR A 400 -10.75 20.44 31.29
C THR A 400 -9.27 20.35 31.55
N VAL A 401 -8.56 19.56 30.75
CA VAL A 401 -7.10 19.40 30.74
C VAL A 401 -6.57 20.07 29.50
N HIS A 402 -5.76 21.12 29.67
CA HIS A 402 -5.07 21.77 28.57
C HIS A 402 -3.73 21.09 28.37
N LEU A 403 -3.47 20.73 27.11
CA LEU A 403 -2.22 20.13 26.67
C LEU A 403 -1.43 21.13 25.86
N SER A 404 -0.12 21.22 26.13
CA SER A 404 0.83 22.09 25.44
C SER A 404 2.20 21.43 25.35
N GLY A 405 3.22 22.19 24.89
CA GLY A 405 4.58 21.68 24.79
C GLY A 405 4.86 20.99 23.46
N THR A 406 5.58 19.89 23.50
CA THR A 406 5.94 19.09 22.31
C THR A 406 5.51 17.64 22.46
N ILE A 407 5.46 16.89 21.35
CA ILE A 407 5.14 15.45 21.39
C ILE A 407 6.14 14.70 22.29
N ASP A 408 7.41 15.11 22.28
CA ASP A 408 8.48 14.49 23.05
C ASP A 408 8.46 14.92 24.53
N LYS A 409 7.84 16.08 24.84
CA LYS A 409 7.70 16.63 26.20
C LYS A 409 6.35 17.34 26.33
N PRO A 410 5.27 16.59 26.47
CA PRO A 410 3.94 17.17 26.67
C PRO A 410 3.81 17.78 28.06
N GLU A 411 3.19 18.94 28.11
CA GLU A 411 2.83 19.65 29.33
C GLU A 411 1.31 19.63 29.51
N GLN A 412 0.85 19.61 30.73
CA GLN A 412 -0.58 19.62 31.07
C GLN A 412 -0.84 20.39 32.39
N ASP A 413 -2.00 20.97 32.50
CA ASP A 413 -2.40 21.84 33.61
C ASP A 413 -3.16 21.15 34.76
N LEU A 414 -3.45 19.86 34.64
CA LEU A 414 -4.19 19.10 35.65
C LEU A 414 -3.34 18.78 36.89
N SER A 415 -2.10 18.37 36.71
CA SER A 415 -1.21 17.99 37.83
C SER A 415 -0.98 19.14 38.80
N PRO A 416 -0.69 20.41 38.37
CA PRO A 416 -0.59 21.53 39.27
C PRO A 416 -1.85 21.73 40.10
N ARG A 417 -3.04 21.61 39.49
CA ARG A 417 -4.34 21.78 40.18
C ARG A 417 -4.62 20.71 41.24
N ILE A 418 -4.26 19.45 40.93
CA ILE A 418 -4.32 18.34 41.89
C ILE A 418 -3.34 18.59 43.05
N VAL A 419 -2.12 19.07 42.74
CA VAL A 419 -1.12 19.43 43.77
C VAL A 419 -1.65 20.48 44.72
N GLU A 420 -2.29 21.53 44.19
CA GLU A 420 -2.84 22.63 44.99
C GLU A 420 -3.96 22.13 45.93
N ALA A 421 -4.90 21.35 45.41
CA ALA A 421 -5.96 20.73 46.20
C ALA A 421 -5.43 19.83 47.34
N LEU A 422 -4.30 19.19 47.11
CA LEU A 422 -3.65 18.31 48.08
C LEU A 422 -2.81 19.08 49.12
N LYS A 423 -2.23 20.23 48.80
CA LYS A 423 -1.48 21.07 49.76
C LYS A 423 -2.37 21.65 50.87
N GLU A 424 -3.62 21.83 50.60
CA GLU A 424 -4.59 22.27 51.59
C GLU A 424 -5.01 21.21 52.59
N SER A 425 -4.57 19.95 52.41
CA SER A 425 -4.82 18.81 53.30
C SER A 425 -3.51 18.33 53.95
N PRO A 426 -3.23 18.59 55.20
CA PRO A 426 -1.96 18.23 55.84
C PRO A 426 -1.83 16.74 56.08
N GLY A 427 -0.99 16.07 55.31
CA GLY A 427 -0.61 14.66 55.52
C GLY A 427 0.62 14.26 54.74
N ALA A 428 1.60 13.71 55.45
CA ALA A 428 2.93 13.33 54.95
C ALA A 428 2.95 12.29 53.80
N PHE A 429 1.80 11.76 53.42
CA PHE A 429 1.63 10.78 52.33
C PHE A 429 1.76 11.40 50.93
N LEU A 430 1.67 12.69 50.82
CA LEU A 430 1.54 13.45 49.61
C LEU A 430 2.84 13.71 48.84
N GLY A 431 3.96 13.84 49.53
CA GLY A 431 5.25 14.05 48.89
C GLY A 431 5.74 12.90 48.00
N LEU A 432 5.27 11.68 48.29
CA LEU A 432 5.62 10.47 47.49
C LEU A 432 4.79 10.36 46.21
N ILE A 433 3.52 10.76 46.25
CA ILE A 433 2.60 10.72 45.11
C ILE A 433 3.04 11.71 44.03
N PHE A 434 3.52 12.89 44.43
CA PHE A 434 3.87 13.98 43.51
C PHE A 434 5.14 13.76 42.71
N ARG A 435 6.17 13.21 43.29
CA ARG A 435 7.36 12.79 42.56
C ARG A 435 7.00 11.72 41.51
N GLN A 436 6.13 10.80 41.88
CA GLN A 436 5.77 9.67 41.02
C GLN A 436 4.80 10.04 39.89
N LEU A 437 3.88 11.01 40.07
CA LEU A 437 3.01 11.50 38.98
C LEU A 437 3.77 12.37 37.97
N GLY A 438 4.74 13.16 38.44
CA GLY A 438 5.62 13.94 37.57
C GLY A 438 6.59 13.06 36.73
N ASP A 439 7.12 12.03 37.37
CA ASP A 439 7.98 11.06 36.70
C ASP A 439 7.20 10.20 35.68
N TRP A 440 5.95 9.83 36.01
CA TRP A 440 5.08 9.10 35.10
C TRP A 440 4.67 9.89 33.85
N LEU A 441 4.39 11.17 33.98
CA LEU A 441 4.10 12.02 32.81
C LEU A 441 5.34 12.15 31.92
N LYS A 442 6.54 12.12 32.49
CA LYS A 442 7.80 12.02 31.73
C LYS A 442 7.96 10.67 31.04
N ASP A 443 7.68 9.57 31.74
CA ASP A 443 7.87 8.20 31.22
C ASP A 443 6.78 7.77 30.21
N ALA A 444 5.55 8.27 30.36
CA ALA A 444 4.45 7.96 29.44
C ALA A 444 4.50 8.75 28.12
N PHE A 445 5.22 9.87 28.11
CA PHE A 445 5.26 10.81 26.98
C PHE A 445 6.67 11.29 26.60
N GLY A 446 7.73 10.76 27.20
CA GLY A 446 9.10 11.31 27.14
C GLY A 446 10.22 10.38 26.66
N GLU A 447 9.94 9.21 26.02
CA GLU A 447 10.94 8.44 25.26
C GLU A 447 10.59 8.36 23.77
#